data_3830b07095bed546edb5961debd0e095
#
_entry.id   3830b07095bed546edb5961debd0e095
#
_cell.length_a   1.000
_cell.length_b   1.000
_cell.length_c   1.000
_cell.angle_alpha   90.00
_cell.angle_beta   90.00
_cell.angle_gamma   90.00
#
_symmetry.space_group_name_H-M   'P 1'
#
loop_
_entity.id
_entity.type
_entity.pdbx_description
1 polymer ?
#
loop_
_entity_poly.entity_id
_entity_poly.type
_entity_poly.pdbx_seq_one_letter_code
_entity_poly.pdbx_strand_id
1 'polypeptide(L)'
;MSGYPPGPFEIQWVLVDELAKSPRPGYPERRGIGTDEVGVWIEKIRRMGIRSIICFLSDDQLPFYSGLPSGLIQYYRDAGFDVAHIPEDDYKTPPLSEEGVRESVTSFERLQKPVLVHCSAGLARTGMAIDAILFS
;
A
#
# COMPACT_ATOMS: atom_id res chain seq x y z
N MET A 1 13.63 -15.91 17.27
CA MET A 1 12.64 -14.81 17.28
C MET A 1 13.37 -13.50 17.46
N SER A 2 13.13 -12.57 16.57
CA SER A 2 13.74 -11.26 16.67
C SER A 2 13.06 -10.42 17.75
N GLY A 3 13.83 -9.84 18.67
CA GLY A 3 13.34 -8.88 19.65
C GLY A 3 13.30 -7.44 19.15
N TYR A 4 13.58 -7.23 17.86
CA TYR A 4 13.65 -5.90 17.26
C TYR A 4 12.31 -5.51 16.64
N PRO A 5 11.91 -4.24 16.77
CA PRO A 5 10.72 -3.76 16.05
C PRO A 5 10.95 -3.81 14.54
N PRO A 6 9.86 -3.86 13.74
CA PRO A 6 9.99 -3.79 12.28
C PRO A 6 10.66 -2.50 11.85
N GLY A 7 11.51 -2.58 10.83
CA GLY A 7 12.12 -1.41 10.24
C GLY A 7 11.10 -0.59 9.41
N PRO A 8 11.47 0.64 9.00
CA PRO A 8 10.54 1.51 8.27
C PRO A 8 10.16 0.99 6.89
N PHE A 9 10.93 0.04 6.34
CA PHE A 9 10.68 -0.56 5.03
C PHE A 9 10.07 -1.96 5.11
N GLU A 10 9.57 -2.35 6.27
CA GLU A 10 8.90 -3.62 6.45
C GLU A 10 7.39 -3.42 6.60
N ILE A 11 6.62 -4.48 6.33
CA ILE A 11 5.18 -4.48 6.58
C ILE A 11 4.96 -4.45 8.09
N GLN A 12 4.13 -3.54 8.57
CA GLN A 12 3.89 -3.42 10.01
C GLN A 12 2.47 -2.97 10.32
N TRP A 13 1.97 -3.42 11.46
CA TRP A 13 0.70 -2.95 11.98
C TRP A 13 0.83 -1.51 12.50
N VAL A 14 -0.18 -0.71 12.20
CA VAL A 14 -0.41 0.60 12.83
C VAL A 14 -1.45 0.43 13.93
N LEU A 15 -2.56 -0.24 13.60
CA LEU A 15 -3.57 -0.70 14.55
C LEU A 15 -3.74 -2.19 14.30
N VAL A 16 -3.45 -3.02 15.28
CA VAL A 16 -3.49 -4.48 15.13
C VAL A 16 -4.86 -4.93 14.62
N ASP A 17 -4.86 -5.75 13.58
CA ASP A 17 -6.06 -6.29 12.94
C ASP A 17 -6.99 -5.26 12.29
N GLU A 18 -6.55 -4.02 12.14
CA GLU A 18 -7.36 -2.97 11.50
C GLU A 18 -6.62 -2.24 10.38
N LEU A 19 -5.38 -1.81 10.66
CA LEU A 19 -4.63 -0.93 9.76
C LEU A 19 -3.16 -1.29 9.76
N ALA A 20 -2.61 -1.52 8.58
CA ALA A 20 -1.19 -1.81 8.39
C ALA A 20 -0.60 -0.88 7.34
N LYS A 21 0.72 -0.79 7.29
CA LYS A 21 1.45 -0.04 6.27
C LYS A 21 2.64 -0.83 5.76
N SER A 22 3.07 -0.50 4.56
CA SER A 22 4.20 -1.16 3.89
C SER A 22 4.76 -0.27 2.79
N PRO A 23 6.04 -0.44 2.41
CA PRO A 23 6.49 -0.02 1.08
C PRO A 23 5.74 -0.83 0.02
N ARG A 24 5.76 -0.36 -1.21
CA ARG A 24 5.20 -1.14 -2.32
C ARG A 24 5.96 -2.46 -2.47
N PRO A 25 5.29 -3.51 -2.99
CA PRO A 25 6.01 -4.76 -3.23
C PRO A 25 7.16 -4.55 -4.23
N GLY A 26 8.30 -5.17 -3.96
CA GLY A 26 9.49 -5.05 -4.80
C GLY A 26 10.30 -3.78 -4.62
N TYR A 27 9.88 -2.88 -3.72
CA TYR A 27 10.67 -1.67 -3.43
C TYR A 27 12.12 -2.05 -3.06
N PRO A 28 13.16 -1.37 -3.57
CA PRO A 28 13.13 -0.12 -4.35
C PRO A 28 13.25 -0.30 -5.88
N GLU A 29 13.07 -1.49 -6.40
CA GLU A 29 13.18 -1.73 -7.84
C GLU A 29 12.15 -0.89 -8.62
N ARG A 30 12.56 -0.41 -9.82
CA ARG A 30 11.74 0.50 -10.62
C ARG A 30 11.37 -0.06 -11.99
N ARG A 31 11.67 -1.34 -12.26
CA ARG A 31 11.30 -1.97 -13.52
C ARG A 31 11.34 -3.48 -13.37
N GLY A 32 10.61 -4.16 -14.25
CA GLY A 32 10.65 -5.60 -14.36
C GLY A 32 10.13 -6.35 -13.14
N ILE A 33 9.39 -5.68 -12.26
CA ILE A 33 8.83 -6.34 -11.08
C ILE A 33 7.69 -7.25 -11.55
N GLY A 34 7.73 -8.49 -11.14
CA GLY A 34 6.80 -9.52 -11.58
C GLY A 34 6.19 -10.31 -10.44
N THR A 35 5.69 -11.49 -10.81
CA THR A 35 4.94 -12.36 -9.89
C THR A 35 5.76 -12.86 -8.72
N ASP A 36 7.07 -13.03 -8.89
CA ASP A 36 7.91 -13.54 -7.79
C ASP A 36 7.94 -12.56 -6.63
N GLU A 37 8.28 -11.30 -6.88
CA GLU A 37 8.38 -10.28 -5.84
C GLU A 37 7.01 -9.93 -5.26
N VAL A 38 6.04 -9.73 -6.12
CA VAL A 38 4.69 -9.36 -5.68
C VAL A 38 4.02 -10.53 -4.97
N GLY A 39 4.22 -11.74 -5.46
CA GLY A 39 3.67 -12.94 -4.82
C GLY A 39 4.16 -13.16 -3.40
N VAL A 40 5.46 -12.92 -3.15
CA VAL A 40 6.03 -13.02 -1.79
C VAL A 40 5.36 -12.00 -0.86
N TRP A 41 5.20 -10.76 -1.33
CA TRP A 41 4.56 -9.70 -0.56
C TRP A 41 3.08 -10.03 -0.29
N ILE A 42 2.36 -10.53 -1.29
CA ILE A 42 0.96 -10.96 -1.15
C ILE A 42 0.82 -12.04 -0.08
N GLU A 43 1.72 -13.04 -0.08
CA GLU A 43 1.67 -14.09 0.94
C GLU A 43 1.87 -13.55 2.35
N LYS A 44 2.77 -12.59 2.51
CA LYS A 44 2.99 -11.96 3.82
C LYS A 44 1.73 -11.26 4.33
N ILE A 45 1.07 -10.48 3.48
CA ILE A 45 -0.12 -9.75 3.91
C ILE A 45 -1.32 -10.67 4.10
N ARG A 46 -1.41 -11.78 3.35
CA ARG A 46 -2.42 -12.81 3.60
C ARG A 46 -2.27 -13.43 4.99
N ARG A 47 -1.04 -13.73 5.39
CA ARG A 47 -0.75 -14.29 6.72
C ARG A 47 -1.12 -13.32 7.85
N MET A 48 -1.08 -12.03 7.57
CA MET A 48 -1.53 -11.01 8.52
C MET A 48 -3.05 -10.88 8.56
N GLY A 49 -3.76 -11.50 7.64
CA GLY A 49 -5.20 -11.41 7.53
C GLY A 49 -5.70 -10.19 6.78
N ILE A 50 -4.81 -9.45 6.11
CA ILE A 50 -5.18 -8.24 5.33
C ILE A 50 -6.24 -8.61 4.29
N ARG A 51 -7.27 -7.76 4.16
CA ARG A 51 -8.36 -7.93 3.21
C ARG A 51 -8.41 -6.87 2.14
N SER A 52 -7.88 -5.69 2.42
CA SER A 52 -7.99 -4.55 1.52
C SER A 52 -6.68 -3.79 1.41
N ILE A 53 -6.48 -3.12 0.28
CA ILE A 53 -5.27 -2.35 0.00
C ILE A 53 -5.66 -0.96 -0.48
N ILE A 54 -5.06 0.07 0.13
CA ILE A 54 -5.10 1.45 -0.38
C ILE A 54 -3.73 1.72 -1.00
N CYS A 55 -3.71 1.98 -2.29
CA CYS A 55 -2.49 2.15 -3.07
C CYS A 55 -2.41 3.57 -3.63
N PHE A 56 -1.32 4.29 -3.30
CA PHE A 56 -1.10 5.68 -3.75
C PHE A 56 -0.13 5.79 -4.92
N LEU A 57 0.25 4.69 -5.55
CA LEU A 57 1.19 4.76 -6.68
C LEU A 57 0.62 5.63 -7.80
N SER A 58 1.46 6.54 -8.29
CA SER A 58 1.11 7.37 -9.43
C SER A 58 1.08 6.55 -10.72
N ASP A 59 0.49 7.12 -11.77
CA ASP A 59 0.49 6.48 -13.08
C ASP A 59 1.90 6.25 -13.62
N ASP A 60 2.86 7.08 -13.21
CA ASP A 60 4.27 6.93 -13.59
C ASP A 60 4.96 5.78 -12.85
N GLN A 61 4.44 5.35 -11.73
CA GLN A 61 5.03 4.26 -10.93
C GLN A 61 4.42 2.90 -11.23
N LEU A 62 3.20 2.84 -11.73
CA LEU A 62 2.57 1.57 -12.11
C LEU A 62 3.37 0.78 -13.16
N PRO A 63 4.02 1.42 -14.15
CA PRO A 63 4.87 0.68 -15.11
C PRO A 63 6.08 -0.04 -14.53
N PHE A 64 6.43 0.22 -13.27
CA PHE A 64 7.48 -0.55 -12.58
C PHE A 64 7.17 -2.04 -12.57
N TYR A 65 5.89 -2.39 -12.65
CA TYR A 65 5.38 -3.76 -12.56
C TYR A 65 5.16 -4.38 -13.94
N SER A 66 6.12 -4.19 -14.82
CA SER A 66 6.07 -4.68 -16.20
C SER A 66 6.04 -6.20 -16.32
N GLY A 67 6.44 -6.92 -15.27
CA GLY A 67 6.35 -8.37 -15.23
C GLY A 67 4.97 -8.91 -14.89
N LEU A 68 3.98 -8.05 -14.62
CA LEU A 68 2.60 -8.44 -14.35
C LEU A 68 1.75 -8.14 -15.59
N PRO A 69 1.18 -9.16 -16.25
CA PRO A 69 0.46 -8.96 -17.53
C PRO A 69 -0.67 -7.93 -17.47
N SER A 70 -1.41 -7.88 -16.37
CA SER A 70 -2.54 -6.97 -16.23
C SER A 70 -2.26 -5.81 -15.24
N GLY A 71 -1.00 -5.64 -14.82
CA GLY A 71 -0.59 -4.60 -13.90
C GLY A 71 -0.85 -4.92 -12.44
N LEU A 72 -0.32 -4.05 -11.57
CA LEU A 72 -0.33 -4.29 -10.13
C LEU A 72 -1.74 -4.26 -9.52
N ILE A 73 -2.54 -3.27 -9.88
CA ILE A 73 -3.87 -3.10 -9.28
C ILE A 73 -4.75 -4.30 -9.60
N GLN A 74 -4.75 -4.74 -10.85
CA GLN A 74 -5.53 -5.92 -11.24
C GLN A 74 -4.99 -7.19 -10.58
N TYR A 75 -3.67 -7.28 -10.42
CA TYR A 75 -3.07 -8.40 -9.70
C TYR A 75 -3.59 -8.50 -8.26
N TYR A 76 -3.69 -7.37 -7.56
CA TYR A 76 -4.27 -7.34 -6.21
C TYR A 76 -5.72 -7.85 -6.21
N ARG A 77 -6.52 -7.37 -7.17
CA ARG A 77 -7.92 -7.79 -7.27
C ARG A 77 -8.07 -9.26 -7.60
N ASP A 78 -7.26 -9.75 -8.53
CA ASP A 78 -7.25 -11.18 -8.89
C ASP A 78 -6.80 -12.05 -7.71
N ALA A 79 -5.98 -11.51 -6.82
CA ALA A 79 -5.55 -12.20 -5.61
C ALA A 79 -6.61 -12.19 -4.50
N GLY A 80 -7.74 -11.51 -4.71
CA GLY A 80 -8.87 -11.51 -3.78
C GLY A 80 -8.97 -10.31 -2.84
N PHE A 81 -8.14 -9.28 -3.06
CA PHE A 81 -8.18 -8.07 -2.22
C PHE A 81 -9.13 -7.04 -2.79
N ASP A 82 -9.83 -6.33 -1.90
CA ASP A 82 -10.50 -5.09 -2.26
C ASP A 82 -9.44 -3.99 -2.36
N VAL A 83 -9.54 -3.15 -3.39
CA VAL A 83 -8.50 -2.15 -3.67
C VAL A 83 -9.11 -0.77 -3.88
N ALA A 84 -8.56 0.22 -3.19
CA ALA A 84 -8.76 1.62 -3.51
C ALA A 84 -7.44 2.15 -4.09
N HIS A 85 -7.44 2.50 -5.37
CA HIS A 85 -6.29 3.12 -6.01
C HIS A 85 -6.51 4.63 -6.07
N ILE A 86 -5.68 5.36 -5.33
CA ILE A 86 -5.72 6.82 -5.23
C ILE A 86 -4.39 7.34 -5.75
N PRO A 87 -4.26 7.54 -7.08
CA PRO A 87 -2.97 7.94 -7.65
C PRO A 87 -2.57 9.34 -7.16
N GLU A 88 -1.37 9.43 -6.59
CA GLU A 88 -0.78 10.68 -6.10
C GLU A 88 0.68 10.71 -6.50
N ASP A 89 1.14 11.82 -7.04
CA ASP A 89 2.53 11.98 -7.46
C ASP A 89 3.47 11.92 -6.24
N ASP A 90 4.63 11.31 -6.45
CA ASP A 90 5.67 11.26 -5.44
C ASP A 90 6.44 12.58 -5.36
N TYR A 91 7.19 12.74 -4.28
CA TYR A 91 8.13 13.87 -4.09
C TYR A 91 7.50 15.27 -4.12
N LYS A 92 6.22 15.39 -3.75
CA LYS A 92 5.58 16.70 -3.67
C LYS A 92 5.26 17.09 -2.22
N THR A 93 4.99 18.36 -2.01
CA THR A 93 4.65 18.92 -0.70
C THR A 93 3.31 19.68 -0.80
N PRO A 94 2.28 19.31 -0.02
CA PRO A 94 2.24 18.14 0.85
C PRO A 94 2.21 16.82 0.06
N PRO A 95 2.50 15.69 0.70
CA PRO A 95 2.55 14.39 0.01
C PRO A 95 1.24 13.97 -0.66
N LEU A 96 0.09 14.33 -0.07
CA LEU A 96 -1.23 14.07 -0.66
C LEU A 96 -1.97 15.38 -0.92
N SER A 97 -2.77 15.38 -1.97
CA SER A 97 -3.75 16.45 -2.21
C SER A 97 -4.86 16.42 -1.16
N GLU A 98 -5.62 17.49 -1.03
CA GLU A 98 -6.79 17.53 -0.13
C GLU A 98 -7.77 16.42 -0.48
N GLU A 99 -8.01 16.19 -1.77
CA GLU A 99 -8.88 15.11 -2.22
C GLU A 99 -8.31 13.74 -1.85
N GLY A 100 -7.00 13.55 -2.01
CA GLY A 100 -6.32 12.31 -1.62
C GLY A 100 -6.47 12.01 -0.15
N VAL A 101 -6.40 13.03 0.70
CA VAL A 101 -6.64 12.88 2.14
C VAL A 101 -8.08 12.42 2.40
N ARG A 102 -9.05 13.10 1.80
CA ARG A 102 -10.47 12.74 1.97
C ARG A 102 -10.76 11.32 1.49
N GLU A 103 -10.22 10.96 0.33
CA GLU A 103 -10.41 9.62 -0.22
C GLU A 103 -9.77 8.54 0.63
N SER A 104 -8.64 8.85 1.27
CA SER A 104 -7.97 7.92 2.19
C SER A 104 -8.89 7.55 3.36
N VAL A 105 -9.50 8.56 3.98
CA VAL A 105 -10.40 8.35 5.12
C VAL A 105 -11.67 7.62 4.68
N THR A 106 -12.28 8.07 3.60
CA THR A 106 -13.51 7.46 3.07
C THR A 106 -13.27 6.01 2.66
N SER A 107 -12.16 5.75 1.98
CA SER A 107 -11.81 4.38 1.56
C SER A 107 -11.57 3.48 2.76
N PHE A 108 -10.85 3.97 3.77
CA PHE A 108 -10.62 3.18 4.98
C PHE A 108 -11.94 2.82 5.65
N GLU A 109 -12.87 3.76 5.78
CA GLU A 109 -14.18 3.50 6.38
C GLU A 109 -14.98 2.46 5.59
N ARG A 110 -14.90 2.48 4.27
CA ARG A 110 -15.66 1.62 3.36
C ARG A 110 -15.07 0.22 3.21
N LEU A 111 -13.75 0.11 3.17
CA LEU A 111 -13.07 -1.16 2.86
C LEU A 111 -13.16 -2.14 4.03
N GLN A 112 -13.14 -3.43 3.71
CA GLN A 112 -13.08 -4.49 4.71
C GLN A 112 -11.75 -4.46 5.46
N LYS A 113 -11.82 -4.55 6.78
CA LYS A 113 -10.63 -4.60 7.64
C LYS A 113 -10.08 -6.02 7.71
N PRO A 114 -8.79 -6.20 7.90
CA PRO A 114 -7.75 -5.16 7.99
C PRO A 114 -7.39 -4.54 6.64
N VAL A 115 -7.03 -3.26 6.66
CA VAL A 115 -6.61 -2.50 5.47
C VAL A 115 -5.11 -2.24 5.53
N LEU A 116 -4.42 -2.47 4.43
CA LEU A 116 -3.01 -2.09 4.28
C LEU A 116 -2.90 -0.88 3.36
N VAL A 117 -2.09 0.09 3.77
CA VAL A 117 -1.83 1.31 3.00
C VAL A 117 -0.39 1.29 2.51
N HIS A 118 -0.17 1.57 1.23
CA HIS A 118 1.18 1.73 0.73
C HIS A 118 1.28 2.82 -0.36
N CYS A 119 2.47 3.38 -0.48
CA CYS A 119 2.87 4.22 -1.60
C CYS A 119 4.11 3.60 -2.23
N SER A 120 5.17 4.35 -2.51
CA SER A 120 6.42 3.74 -2.99
C SER A 120 7.27 3.25 -1.81
N ALA A 121 7.91 4.17 -1.07
CA ALA A 121 8.71 3.81 0.09
C ALA A 121 7.88 3.47 1.34
N GLY A 122 6.59 3.79 1.34
CA GLY A 122 5.73 3.57 2.50
C GLY A 122 5.89 4.63 3.59
N LEU A 123 6.41 5.79 3.26
CA LEU A 123 6.74 6.85 4.23
C LEU A 123 5.85 8.09 4.07
N ALA A 124 6.08 8.91 3.04
CA ALA A 124 5.45 10.24 2.96
C ALA A 124 3.95 10.21 2.69
N ARG A 125 3.54 9.70 1.53
CA ARG A 125 2.10 9.62 1.17
C ARG A 125 1.35 8.72 2.13
N THR A 126 1.92 7.57 2.43
CA THR A 126 1.37 6.61 3.39
C THR A 126 1.25 7.23 4.79
N GLY A 127 2.29 7.92 5.25
CA GLY A 127 2.28 8.56 6.57
C GLY A 127 1.18 9.60 6.70
N MET A 128 0.99 10.43 5.67
CA MET A 128 -0.06 11.44 5.69
C MET A 128 -1.46 10.81 5.70
N ALA A 129 -1.66 9.73 4.93
CA ALA A 129 -2.92 8.99 4.93
C ALA A 129 -3.21 8.35 6.30
N ILE A 130 -2.21 7.72 6.89
CA ILE A 130 -2.33 7.11 8.21
C ILE A 130 -2.73 8.15 9.27
N ASP A 131 -2.07 9.31 9.26
CA ASP A 131 -2.41 10.38 10.20
C ASP A 131 -3.86 10.84 10.01
N ALA A 132 -4.30 11.02 8.78
CA ALA A 132 -5.67 11.42 8.50
C ALA A 132 -6.69 10.38 8.99
N ILE A 133 -6.40 9.09 8.78
CA ILE A 133 -7.26 8.00 9.22
C ILE A 133 -7.34 7.95 10.75
N LEU A 134 -6.20 8.06 11.43
CA LEU A 134 -6.14 7.98 12.89
C LEU A 134 -6.82 9.16 13.58
N PHE A 135 -6.82 10.33 12.95
CA PHE A 135 -7.37 11.55 13.54
C PHE A 135 -8.68 12.02 12.90
N SER A 136 -9.30 11.15 12.13
CA SER A 136 -10.60 11.47 11.53
C SER A 136 -11.76 11.25 12.49
#